data_a8fe0d92e9069c790a664dc962bf4542
#
_entry.id   a8fe0d92e9069c790a664dc962bf4542
#
_cell.length_a   1.000
_cell.length_b   1.000
_cell.length_c   1.000
_cell.angle_alpha   90.00
_cell.angle_beta   90.00
_cell.angle_gamma   90.00
#
_symmetry.space_group_name_H-M   'P 1'
#
loop_
_entity.id
_entity.type
_entity.pdbx_description
1 polymer ?
#
loop_
_entity_poly.entity_id
_entity_poly.type
_entity_poly.pdbx_seq_one_letter_code
_entity_poly.pdbx_strand_id
1 'polypeptide(L)'
;MISKEDQIMMETLYWWGIPTLFRCKNDPDPKNCDIALVGVPHSTGNGSTERDQHLGPRAVRNISAVLKRVHLEFGINPWKQHKIHDLGDVPFPEANDNEKCIERISSFYDHIEKAEKPVVSIGGDHSITGGILQSLAKKNSKLTKGQKVSLVHFDAHTDCYENLDHFLGAKKSAAHWASYLVRQGNVDAKTSTQIGIRGNPRTLDWLKPSYDLGYQVITMNEFQKLGIEKCSEMILKRLDDKPIYVTFDLDCLDSTVAPCLLYTSDAADE
;
A
#
# COMPACT_ATOMS: atom_id res chain seq x y z
N MET A 1 -38.28 7.87 -5.99
CA MET A 1 -37.60 6.84 -5.18
C MET A 1 -37.32 5.66 -6.10
N ILE A 2 -36.12 5.10 -6.05
CA ILE A 2 -35.73 3.89 -6.81
C ILE A 2 -36.50 2.71 -6.23
N SER A 3 -37.07 1.85 -7.06
CA SER A 3 -37.78 0.65 -6.60
C SER A 3 -36.80 -0.37 -5.96
N LYS A 4 -37.34 -1.31 -5.19
CA LYS A 4 -36.53 -2.40 -4.62
C LYS A 4 -35.92 -3.29 -5.71
N GLU A 5 -36.65 -3.46 -6.82
CA GLU A 5 -36.18 -4.22 -7.98
C GLU A 5 -35.05 -3.50 -8.70
N ASP A 6 -35.13 -2.17 -8.87
CA ASP A 6 -34.03 -1.37 -9.42
C ASP A 6 -32.79 -1.42 -8.53
N GLN A 7 -32.96 -1.41 -7.20
CA GLN A 7 -31.83 -1.55 -6.27
C GLN A 7 -31.15 -2.90 -6.41
N ILE A 8 -31.91 -4.00 -6.49
CA ILE A 8 -31.37 -5.34 -6.71
C ILE A 8 -30.64 -5.40 -8.05
N MET A 9 -31.23 -4.79 -9.10
CA MET A 9 -30.62 -4.72 -10.41
C MET A 9 -29.28 -3.94 -10.39
N MET A 10 -29.24 -2.80 -9.71
CA MET A 10 -28.01 -2.00 -9.53
C MET A 10 -26.91 -2.77 -8.76
N GLU A 11 -27.29 -3.59 -7.80
CA GLU A 11 -26.33 -4.43 -7.06
C GLU A 11 -25.83 -5.62 -7.89
N THR A 12 -26.61 -6.08 -8.83
CA THR A 12 -26.32 -7.27 -9.65
C THR A 12 -25.57 -6.90 -10.94
N LEU A 13 -25.95 -5.79 -11.57
CA LEU A 13 -25.41 -5.34 -12.84
C LEU A 13 -24.25 -4.36 -12.61
N TYR A 14 -23.03 -4.80 -12.83
CA TYR A 14 -21.77 -4.09 -12.52
C TYR A 14 -21.52 -2.82 -13.35
N TRP A 15 -22.25 -2.61 -14.45
CA TRP A 15 -22.11 -1.40 -15.29
C TRP A 15 -23.00 -0.24 -14.86
N TRP A 16 -23.79 -0.40 -13.81
CA TRP A 16 -24.70 0.62 -13.31
C TRP A 16 -24.22 1.25 -12.01
N GLY A 17 -24.64 2.49 -11.80
CA GLY A 17 -24.41 3.22 -10.58
C GLY A 17 -23.06 3.94 -10.51
N ILE A 18 -22.74 4.46 -9.34
CA ILE A 18 -21.48 5.15 -9.06
C ILE A 18 -20.45 4.07 -8.68
N PRO A 19 -19.30 4.02 -9.39
CA PRO A 19 -18.28 3.03 -9.06
C PRO A 19 -17.66 3.33 -7.69
N THR A 20 -17.72 2.33 -6.82
CA THR A 20 -17.01 2.30 -5.54
C THR A 20 -16.06 1.10 -5.51
N LEU A 21 -15.09 1.09 -4.60
CA LEU A 21 -14.18 -0.07 -4.44
C LEU A 21 -15.01 -1.32 -4.15
N PHE A 22 -14.93 -2.31 -5.04
CA PHE A 22 -15.65 -3.59 -4.97
C PHE A 22 -17.17 -3.45 -4.81
N ARG A 23 -17.76 -2.35 -5.29
CA ARG A 23 -19.18 -2.00 -5.10
C ARG A 23 -19.60 -1.97 -3.63
N CYS A 24 -18.69 -1.59 -2.75
CA CYS A 24 -19.01 -1.36 -1.35
C CYS A 24 -19.86 -0.12 -1.17
N LYS A 25 -20.57 -0.05 -0.04
CA LYS A 25 -21.24 1.19 0.34
C LYS A 25 -20.19 2.32 0.44
N ASN A 26 -20.47 3.45 -0.19
CA ASN A 26 -19.69 4.66 0.03
C ASN A 26 -20.20 5.32 1.33
N ASP A 27 -19.32 5.39 2.33
CA ASP A 27 -19.62 5.99 3.62
C ASP A 27 -18.31 6.52 4.23
N PRO A 28 -18.13 7.85 4.34
CA PRO A 28 -16.87 8.44 4.77
C PRO A 28 -16.58 8.27 6.27
N ASP A 29 -17.56 7.84 7.09
CA ASP A 29 -17.34 7.64 8.52
C ASP A 29 -16.80 6.22 8.82
N PRO A 30 -15.53 6.08 9.25
CA PRO A 30 -14.93 4.77 9.54
C PRO A 30 -15.63 4.03 10.70
N LYS A 31 -16.42 4.70 11.52
CA LYS A 31 -17.15 4.05 12.61
C LYS A 31 -18.26 3.12 12.12
N ASN A 32 -18.75 3.35 10.91
CA ASN A 32 -19.87 2.62 10.33
C ASN A 32 -19.47 1.28 9.67
N CYS A 33 -18.17 0.98 9.57
CA CYS A 33 -17.66 -0.26 8.97
C CYS A 33 -16.81 -1.07 9.95
N ASP A 34 -16.55 -2.31 9.59
CA ASP A 34 -15.57 -3.18 10.27
C ASP A 34 -14.21 -3.07 9.58
N ILE A 35 -14.19 -2.88 8.25
CA ILE A 35 -12.98 -2.70 7.44
C ILE A 35 -13.20 -1.49 6.52
N ALA A 36 -12.25 -0.57 6.53
CA ALA A 36 -12.24 0.61 5.67
C ALA A 36 -11.49 0.33 4.36
N LEU A 37 -12.03 0.81 3.23
CA LEU A 37 -11.29 0.91 1.96
C LEU A 37 -11.07 2.39 1.66
N VAL A 38 -9.86 2.77 1.29
CA VAL A 38 -9.49 4.18 1.05
C VAL A 38 -8.68 4.30 -0.23
N GLY A 39 -9.05 5.24 -1.09
CA GLY A 39 -8.22 5.65 -2.20
C GLY A 39 -7.22 6.74 -1.79
N VAL A 40 -5.99 6.63 -2.27
CA VAL A 40 -4.92 7.61 -2.00
C VAL A 40 -4.32 8.07 -3.34
N PRO A 41 -4.99 8.99 -4.06
CA PRO A 41 -4.60 9.41 -5.41
C PRO A 41 -3.40 10.39 -5.38
N HIS A 42 -2.21 9.87 -5.07
CA HIS A 42 -0.97 10.62 -4.93
C HIS A 42 0.08 10.16 -5.96
N SER A 43 0.89 11.08 -6.49
CA SER A 43 1.93 10.77 -7.49
C SER A 43 3.15 11.68 -7.46
N THR A 44 3.24 12.64 -6.54
CA THR A 44 4.40 13.54 -6.45
C THR A 44 5.55 12.99 -5.61
N GLY A 45 5.37 11.84 -4.99
CA GLY A 45 6.43 11.10 -4.31
C GLY A 45 7.27 10.23 -5.25
N ASN A 46 6.84 10.04 -6.49
CA ASN A 46 7.59 9.28 -7.48
C ASN A 46 8.74 10.12 -8.07
N GLY A 47 9.91 9.52 -8.25
CA GLY A 47 11.09 10.14 -8.88
C GLY A 47 11.02 10.25 -10.39
N SER A 48 10.10 9.55 -11.05
CA SER A 48 9.89 9.57 -12.50
C SER A 48 9.12 10.82 -12.96
N THR A 49 9.26 11.16 -14.25
CA THR A 49 8.43 12.17 -14.93
C THR A 49 7.02 11.66 -15.21
N GLU A 50 6.82 10.36 -15.23
CA GLU A 50 5.51 9.72 -15.36
C GLU A 50 4.80 9.70 -14.01
N ARG A 51 3.64 10.36 -13.94
CA ARG A 51 2.95 10.63 -12.68
C ARG A 51 1.47 10.32 -12.71
N ASP A 52 1.13 9.20 -13.32
CA ASP A 52 -0.25 8.76 -13.47
C ASP A 52 -0.74 7.87 -12.31
N GLN A 53 0.11 7.60 -11.31
CA GLN A 53 -0.21 6.75 -10.16
C GLN A 53 -1.44 7.26 -9.38
N HIS A 54 -1.71 8.57 -9.40
CA HIS A 54 -2.91 9.17 -8.81
C HIS A 54 -4.23 8.67 -9.44
N LEU A 55 -4.16 8.07 -10.63
CA LEU A 55 -5.33 7.46 -11.29
C LEU A 55 -5.65 6.06 -10.74
N GLY A 56 -4.75 5.44 -9.99
CA GLY A 56 -4.87 4.08 -9.46
C GLY A 56 -6.17 3.81 -8.72
N PRO A 57 -6.58 4.61 -7.73
CA PRO A 57 -7.84 4.38 -7.01
C PRO A 57 -9.06 4.37 -7.91
N ARG A 58 -9.12 5.28 -8.89
CA ARG A 58 -10.21 5.34 -9.86
C ARG A 58 -10.21 4.11 -10.77
N ALA A 59 -9.06 3.69 -11.26
CA ALA A 59 -8.91 2.50 -12.10
C ALA A 59 -9.39 1.24 -11.37
N VAL A 60 -8.98 1.08 -10.10
CA VAL A 60 -9.41 -0.04 -9.27
C VAL A 60 -10.91 0.01 -8.98
N ARG A 61 -11.52 1.18 -8.73
CA ARG A 61 -12.98 1.29 -8.59
C ARG A 61 -13.71 0.79 -9.83
N ASN A 62 -13.23 1.17 -11.00
CA ASN A 62 -13.85 0.77 -12.27
C ASN A 62 -13.74 -0.75 -12.48
N ILE A 63 -12.55 -1.33 -12.35
CA ILE A 63 -12.37 -2.75 -12.62
C ILE A 63 -12.94 -3.65 -11.52
N SER A 64 -12.90 -3.22 -10.26
CA SER A 64 -13.42 -3.99 -9.14
C SER A 64 -14.95 -4.13 -9.17
N ALA A 65 -15.65 -3.31 -9.93
CA ALA A 65 -17.09 -3.43 -10.13
C ALA A 65 -17.50 -4.78 -10.76
N VAL A 66 -16.64 -5.36 -11.61
CA VAL A 66 -16.90 -6.67 -12.26
C VAL A 66 -16.49 -7.87 -11.40
N LEU A 67 -15.70 -7.64 -10.35
CA LEU A 67 -15.19 -8.71 -9.51
C LEU A 67 -16.29 -9.34 -8.65
N LYS A 68 -16.16 -10.64 -8.43
CA LYS A 68 -17.03 -11.38 -7.51
C LYS A 68 -16.38 -11.41 -6.12
N ARG A 69 -17.23 -11.50 -5.09
CA ARG A 69 -16.81 -11.35 -3.67
C ARG A 69 -16.40 -12.67 -3.01
N VAL A 70 -16.46 -13.77 -3.74
CA VAL A 70 -16.06 -15.09 -3.22
C VAL A 70 -14.70 -15.45 -3.77
N HIS A 71 -13.75 -15.73 -2.89
CA HIS A 71 -12.47 -16.32 -3.26
C HIS A 71 -12.65 -17.84 -3.29
N LEU A 72 -12.61 -18.41 -4.48
CA LEU A 72 -12.96 -19.81 -4.70
C LEU A 72 -12.00 -20.76 -3.98
N GLU A 73 -10.72 -20.52 -4.09
CA GLU A 73 -9.67 -21.38 -3.51
C GLU A 73 -9.71 -21.38 -1.98
N PHE A 74 -9.84 -20.20 -1.36
CA PHE A 74 -9.94 -20.10 0.10
C PHE A 74 -11.36 -20.34 0.64
N GLY A 75 -12.36 -20.42 -0.22
CA GLY A 75 -13.76 -20.63 0.20
C GLY A 75 -14.33 -19.53 1.07
N ILE A 76 -13.82 -18.30 0.96
CA ILE A 76 -14.21 -17.16 1.81
C ILE A 76 -14.98 -16.09 1.03
N ASN A 77 -15.86 -15.40 1.77
CA ASN A 77 -16.52 -14.18 1.31
C ASN A 77 -16.49 -13.15 2.44
N PRO A 78 -15.49 -12.25 2.45
CA PRO A 78 -15.34 -11.25 3.51
C PRO A 78 -16.57 -10.36 3.69
N TRP A 79 -17.27 -10.04 2.61
CA TRP A 79 -18.49 -9.18 2.66
C TRP A 79 -19.69 -9.82 3.35
N LYS A 80 -19.69 -11.14 3.53
CA LYS A 80 -20.71 -11.82 4.37
C LYS A 80 -20.38 -11.77 5.85
N GLN A 81 -19.10 -11.57 6.17
CA GLN A 81 -18.60 -11.61 7.54
C GLN A 81 -18.41 -10.21 8.14
N HIS A 82 -18.10 -9.22 7.29
CA HIS A 82 -17.74 -7.88 7.70
C HIS A 82 -18.48 -6.80 6.91
N LYS A 83 -18.75 -5.68 7.57
CA LYS A 83 -19.18 -4.45 6.90
C LYS A 83 -17.94 -3.75 6.33
N ILE A 84 -17.80 -3.79 5.02
CA ILE A 84 -16.67 -3.20 4.30
C ILE A 84 -17.18 -1.98 3.53
N HIS A 85 -16.65 -0.79 3.82
CA HIS A 85 -17.08 0.46 3.17
C HIS A 85 -15.94 1.14 2.42
N ASP A 86 -16.26 1.76 1.29
CA ASP A 86 -15.39 2.69 0.57
C ASP A 86 -15.57 4.08 1.21
N LEU A 87 -14.53 4.57 1.89
CA LEU A 87 -14.54 5.86 2.56
C LEU A 87 -14.28 7.03 1.61
N GLY A 88 -14.04 6.73 0.33
CA GLY A 88 -13.63 7.72 -0.68
C GLY A 88 -12.11 7.87 -0.76
N ASP A 89 -11.68 9.03 -1.26
CA ASP A 89 -10.28 9.35 -1.49
C ASP A 89 -9.75 10.38 -0.49
N VAL A 90 -8.45 10.27 -0.19
CA VAL A 90 -7.73 11.34 0.50
C VAL A 90 -7.71 12.58 -0.40
N PRO A 91 -8.21 13.75 0.06
CA PRO A 91 -8.20 14.96 -0.75
C PRO A 91 -6.82 15.63 -0.75
N PHE A 92 -6.35 16.05 -1.93
CA PHE A 92 -5.04 16.70 -2.11
C PHE A 92 -5.19 18.09 -2.75
N PRO A 93 -5.62 19.12 -2.03
CA PRO A 93 -5.63 20.49 -2.56
C PRO A 93 -4.22 21.02 -2.87
N GLU A 94 -3.17 20.48 -2.20
CA GLU A 94 -1.76 20.80 -2.44
C GLU A 94 -1.05 19.72 -3.26
N ALA A 95 -1.69 19.19 -4.29
CA ALA A 95 -1.22 18.00 -5.03
C ALA A 95 0.21 18.09 -5.61
N ASN A 96 0.76 19.30 -5.78
CA ASN A 96 2.12 19.52 -6.28
C ASN A 96 3.19 19.61 -5.17
N ASP A 97 2.80 19.49 -3.90
CA ASP A 97 3.70 19.54 -2.74
C ASP A 97 3.68 18.19 -2.03
N ASN A 98 4.69 17.37 -2.32
CA ASN A 98 4.79 16.02 -1.78
C ASN A 98 4.73 15.99 -0.25
N GLU A 99 5.47 16.86 0.42
CA GLU A 99 5.58 16.86 1.89
C GLU A 99 4.22 17.16 2.53
N LYS A 100 3.48 18.13 1.97
CA LYS A 100 2.13 18.43 2.43
C LYS A 100 1.14 17.31 2.12
N CYS A 101 1.29 16.64 0.99
CA CYS A 101 0.47 15.46 0.68
C CYS A 101 0.69 14.35 1.69
N ILE A 102 1.93 14.04 2.06
CA ILE A 102 2.24 13.03 3.10
C ILE A 102 1.63 13.41 4.46
N GLU A 103 1.70 14.70 4.84
CA GLU A 103 1.05 15.19 6.06
C GLU A 103 -0.48 15.05 6.01
N ARG A 104 -1.07 15.32 4.85
CA ARG A 104 -2.52 15.17 4.64
C ARG A 104 -2.96 13.71 4.70
N ILE A 105 -2.20 12.79 4.11
CA ILE A 105 -2.44 11.36 4.26
C ILE A 105 -2.46 11.00 5.75
N SER A 106 -1.41 11.37 6.49
CA SER A 106 -1.34 11.08 7.92
C SER A 106 -2.54 11.63 8.69
N SER A 107 -2.93 12.89 8.43
CA SER A 107 -4.07 13.53 9.08
C SER A 107 -5.41 12.85 8.74
N PHE A 108 -5.59 12.39 7.50
CA PHE A 108 -6.78 11.64 7.09
C PHE A 108 -6.87 10.30 7.82
N TYR A 109 -5.76 9.57 7.88
CA TYR A 109 -5.69 8.27 8.54
C TYR A 109 -5.84 8.34 10.07
N ASP A 110 -5.63 9.50 10.68
CA ASP A 110 -5.91 9.70 12.11
C ASP A 110 -7.38 9.47 12.47
N HIS A 111 -8.31 9.68 11.55
CA HIS A 111 -9.72 9.38 11.78
C HIS A 111 -9.98 7.88 11.82
N ILE A 112 -9.30 7.13 10.96
CA ILE A 112 -9.39 5.66 10.88
C ILE A 112 -8.72 5.03 12.10
N GLU A 113 -7.53 5.54 12.46
CA GLU A 113 -6.79 5.12 13.65
C GLU A 113 -7.61 5.32 14.92
N LYS A 114 -8.23 6.50 15.08
CA LYS A 114 -9.13 6.80 16.24
C LYS A 114 -10.36 5.90 16.29
N ALA A 115 -10.84 5.44 15.15
CA ALA A 115 -11.94 4.49 15.06
C ALA A 115 -11.49 3.02 15.24
N GLU A 116 -10.18 2.79 15.34
CA GLU A 116 -9.55 1.46 15.54
C GLU A 116 -9.94 0.46 14.43
N LYS A 117 -10.03 0.93 13.18
CA LYS A 117 -10.46 0.10 12.05
C LYS A 117 -9.29 -0.39 11.20
N PRO A 118 -9.25 -1.68 10.87
CA PRO A 118 -8.40 -2.17 9.79
C PRO A 118 -8.72 -1.43 8.50
N VAL A 119 -7.68 -1.16 7.71
CA VAL A 119 -7.82 -0.42 6.45
C VAL A 119 -7.05 -1.08 5.32
N VAL A 120 -7.66 -1.10 4.14
CA VAL A 120 -7.00 -1.43 2.87
C VAL A 120 -6.92 -0.15 2.05
N SER A 121 -5.71 0.24 1.68
CA SER A 121 -5.43 1.45 0.93
C SER A 121 -5.12 1.11 -0.52
N ILE A 122 -5.71 1.85 -1.45
CA ILE A 122 -5.43 1.74 -2.88
C ILE A 122 -4.69 3.00 -3.29
N GLY A 123 -3.42 2.86 -3.64
CA GLY A 123 -2.55 3.99 -3.98
C GLY A 123 -2.67 4.43 -5.43
N GLY A 124 -1.98 5.35 -5.64
CA GLY A 124 -0.89 6.25 -5.78
C GLY A 124 0.51 5.61 -5.78
N ASP A 125 1.50 6.47 -5.80
CA ASP A 125 2.88 6.05 -5.66
C ASP A 125 3.17 5.51 -4.25
N HIS A 126 4.30 4.82 -4.08
CA HIS A 126 4.60 4.09 -2.85
C HIS A 126 4.93 4.99 -1.64
N SER A 127 5.15 6.29 -1.84
CA SER A 127 5.34 7.24 -0.74
C SER A 127 4.15 7.33 0.21
N ILE A 128 2.95 6.93 -0.26
CA ILE A 128 1.72 6.92 0.54
C ILE A 128 1.86 6.09 1.82
N THR A 129 2.60 4.98 1.74
CA THR A 129 2.85 4.09 2.91
C THR A 129 3.50 4.87 4.05
N GLY A 130 4.35 5.83 3.72
CA GLY A 130 4.94 6.74 4.71
C GLY A 130 3.91 7.53 5.49
N GLY A 131 3.01 8.23 4.81
CA GLY A 131 1.95 9.01 5.44
C GLY A 131 0.95 8.15 6.22
N ILE A 132 0.59 6.98 5.68
CA ILE A 132 -0.32 6.03 6.32
C ILE A 132 0.25 5.54 7.65
N LEU A 133 1.48 5.05 7.66
CA LEU A 133 2.09 4.47 8.86
C LEU A 133 2.53 5.52 9.88
N GLN A 134 2.79 6.77 9.48
CA GLN A 134 2.96 7.88 10.42
C GLN A 134 1.73 8.08 11.31
N SER A 135 0.54 7.78 10.82
CA SER A 135 -0.69 7.80 11.60
C SER A 135 -0.98 6.45 12.28
N LEU A 136 -1.09 5.37 11.50
CA LEU A 136 -1.56 4.08 12.03
C LEU A 136 -0.59 3.45 13.04
N ALA A 137 0.72 3.67 12.88
CA ALA A 137 1.77 3.12 13.73
C ALA A 137 2.49 4.18 14.57
N LYS A 138 1.82 5.29 14.91
CA LYS A 138 2.37 6.29 15.82
C LYS A 138 2.45 5.73 17.27
N LYS A 139 3.37 6.30 18.06
CA LYS A 139 3.67 5.84 19.43
C LYS A 139 2.44 5.69 20.35
N ASN A 140 1.41 6.49 20.13
CA ASN A 140 0.18 6.46 20.90
C ASN A 140 -1.02 5.91 20.10
N SER A 141 -0.77 5.18 19.03
CA SER A 141 -1.83 4.56 18.23
C SER A 141 -2.62 3.56 19.07
N LYS A 142 -3.93 3.67 19.02
CA LYS A 142 -4.84 2.69 19.62
C LYS A 142 -4.88 1.40 18.79
N LEU A 143 -4.86 1.54 17.47
CA LEU A 143 -4.93 0.41 16.54
C LEU A 143 -3.75 -0.55 16.72
N THR A 144 -2.53 -0.04 16.86
CA THR A 144 -1.32 -0.84 17.09
C THR A 144 -0.96 -0.97 18.58
N LYS A 145 -1.74 -0.36 19.48
CA LYS A 145 -1.44 -0.28 20.92
C LYS A 145 -0.06 0.33 21.18
N GLY A 146 0.33 1.30 20.36
CA GLY A 146 1.62 1.97 20.43
C GLY A 146 2.83 1.11 20.01
N GLN A 147 2.59 -0.08 19.47
CA GLN A 147 3.65 -0.95 18.98
C GLN A 147 4.11 -0.51 17.57
N LYS A 148 5.38 -0.75 17.28
CA LYS A 148 5.90 -0.69 15.92
C LYS A 148 5.29 -1.81 15.09
N VAL A 149 5.07 -1.56 13.79
CA VAL A 149 4.59 -2.61 12.89
C VAL A 149 5.74 -3.39 12.27
N SER A 150 5.50 -4.65 11.98
CA SER A 150 6.32 -5.47 11.08
C SER A 150 5.83 -5.29 9.66
N LEU A 151 6.73 -5.10 8.69
CA LEU A 151 6.38 -5.01 7.28
C LEU A 151 6.54 -6.36 6.57
N VAL A 152 5.57 -6.66 5.72
CA VAL A 152 5.74 -7.58 4.60
C VAL A 152 5.65 -6.72 3.33
N HIS A 153 6.81 -6.42 2.75
CA HIS A 153 6.97 -5.45 1.67
C HIS A 153 7.27 -6.16 0.36
N PHE A 154 6.29 -6.23 -0.53
CA PHE A 154 6.43 -6.74 -1.90
C PHE A 154 6.75 -5.60 -2.83
N ASP A 155 7.89 -5.67 -3.51
CA ASP A 155 8.40 -4.58 -4.33
C ASP A 155 9.58 -5.06 -5.20
N ALA A 156 9.83 -4.41 -6.33
CA ALA A 156 11.10 -4.55 -7.04
C ALA A 156 12.24 -3.78 -6.33
N HIS A 157 11.90 -2.80 -5.49
CA HIS A 157 12.80 -1.86 -4.84
C HIS A 157 12.76 -1.98 -3.31
N THR A 158 13.76 -1.45 -2.63
CA THR A 158 13.78 -1.46 -1.16
C THR A 158 13.18 -0.21 -0.52
N ASP A 159 13.05 0.87 -1.28
CA ASP A 159 12.57 2.19 -0.81
C ASP A 159 13.27 2.71 0.46
N CYS A 160 14.55 2.32 0.59
CA CYS A 160 15.42 2.66 1.71
C CYS A 160 16.57 3.60 1.31
N TYR A 161 16.42 4.38 0.25
CA TYR A 161 17.50 5.15 -0.39
C TYR A 161 17.64 6.55 0.20
N GLU A 162 18.14 6.67 1.42
CA GLU A 162 18.19 7.92 2.19
C GLU A 162 18.99 9.05 1.54
N ASN A 163 20.00 8.70 0.76
CA ASN A 163 20.90 9.66 0.12
C ASN A 163 20.57 9.88 -1.36
N LEU A 164 19.46 9.36 -1.84
CA LEU A 164 19.02 9.56 -3.21
C LEU A 164 18.30 10.91 -3.31
N ASP A 165 18.84 11.81 -4.14
CA ASP A 165 18.15 13.06 -4.43
C ASP A 165 16.90 12.78 -5.30
N HIS A 166 15.76 13.13 -4.75
CA HIS A 166 14.51 13.03 -5.50
C HIS A 166 14.41 14.17 -6.53
N PHE A 167 13.87 13.89 -7.70
CA PHE A 167 13.75 14.83 -8.83
C PHE A 167 13.16 16.20 -8.47
N LEU A 168 12.22 16.28 -7.54
CA LEU A 168 11.62 17.51 -7.04
C LEU A 168 12.11 17.92 -5.66
N GLY A 169 13.18 17.32 -5.17
CA GLY A 169 13.69 17.58 -3.83
C GLY A 169 12.84 16.99 -2.70
N ALA A 170 11.89 16.10 -3.00
CA ALA A 170 11.06 15.45 -1.99
C ALA A 170 11.91 14.55 -1.07
N LYS A 171 11.76 14.70 0.24
CA LYS A 171 12.46 13.91 1.26
C LYS A 171 11.64 12.73 1.78
N LYS A 172 10.32 12.78 1.56
CA LYS A 172 9.38 11.72 1.92
C LYS A 172 8.81 11.06 0.66
N SER A 173 9.67 10.77 -0.32
CA SER A 173 9.30 10.17 -1.59
C SER A 173 9.10 8.66 -1.50
N ALA A 174 8.67 8.05 -2.61
CA ALA A 174 8.58 6.62 -2.77
C ALA A 174 9.89 5.91 -2.44
N ALA A 175 11.04 6.49 -2.84
CA ALA A 175 12.36 5.92 -2.57
C ALA A 175 12.83 5.98 -1.10
N HIS A 176 12.13 6.68 -0.20
CA HIS A 176 12.63 6.98 1.14
C HIS A 176 11.77 6.43 2.29
N TRP A 177 10.51 6.08 2.02
CA TRP A 177 9.53 5.84 3.09
C TRP A 177 9.93 4.68 4.02
N ALA A 178 10.51 3.61 3.50
CA ALA A 178 10.87 2.45 4.29
C ALA A 178 12.04 2.74 5.27
N SER A 179 12.90 3.69 4.95
CA SER A 179 13.99 4.11 5.84
C SER A 179 13.52 5.07 6.92
N TYR A 180 12.82 6.15 6.56
CA TYR A 180 12.45 7.14 7.56
C TYR A 180 11.42 6.62 8.58
N LEU A 181 10.53 5.71 8.20
CA LEU A 181 9.58 5.09 9.14
C LEU A 181 10.28 4.25 10.22
N VAL A 182 11.38 3.57 9.87
CA VAL A 182 12.22 2.87 10.87
C VAL A 182 12.86 3.86 11.82
N ARG A 183 13.44 4.95 11.30
CA ARG A 183 14.07 5.99 12.11
C ARG A 183 13.10 6.74 13.00
N GLN A 184 11.89 6.96 12.54
CA GLN A 184 10.81 7.57 13.32
C GLN A 184 10.19 6.62 14.36
N GLY A 185 10.47 5.32 14.25
CA GLY A 185 9.99 4.31 15.19
C GLY A 185 8.58 3.78 14.90
N ASN A 186 8.06 3.98 13.68
CA ASN A 186 6.79 3.41 13.24
C ASN A 186 6.94 1.93 12.84
N VAL A 187 8.07 1.59 12.23
CA VAL A 187 8.37 0.26 11.70
C VAL A 187 9.52 -0.39 12.47
N ASP A 188 9.43 -1.70 12.69
CA ASP A 188 10.54 -2.52 13.17
C ASP A 188 11.15 -3.32 12.01
N ALA A 189 12.26 -2.83 11.47
CA ALA A 189 12.96 -3.49 10.37
C ALA A 189 13.44 -4.90 10.73
N LYS A 190 13.76 -5.15 12.02
CA LYS A 190 14.28 -6.46 12.47
C LYS A 190 13.24 -7.58 12.38
N THR A 191 11.98 -7.24 12.34
CA THR A 191 10.86 -8.18 12.17
C THR A 191 10.18 -8.03 10.81
N SER A 192 10.78 -7.26 9.89
CA SER A 192 10.24 -6.95 8.58
C SER A 192 11.01 -7.61 7.44
N THR A 193 10.32 -7.90 6.34
CA THR A 193 10.89 -8.52 5.15
C THR A 193 10.51 -7.74 3.90
N GLN A 194 11.49 -7.53 3.00
CA GLN A 194 11.33 -6.96 1.66
C GLN A 194 11.51 -8.09 0.65
N ILE A 195 10.60 -8.25 -0.31
CA ILE A 195 10.50 -9.42 -1.18
C ILE A 195 10.31 -8.99 -2.62
N GLY A 196 11.06 -9.61 -3.52
CA GLY A 196 10.93 -9.38 -4.97
C GLY A 196 12.00 -8.44 -5.53
N ILE A 197 12.91 -7.98 -4.69
CA ILE A 197 13.92 -6.98 -5.03
C ILE A 197 14.76 -7.44 -6.21
N ARG A 198 14.84 -6.59 -7.25
CA ARG A 198 15.53 -6.90 -8.50
C ARG A 198 15.98 -5.62 -9.22
N GLY A 199 16.54 -5.80 -10.42
CA GLY A 199 17.01 -4.72 -11.28
C GLY A 199 18.52 -4.52 -11.24
N ASN A 200 19.02 -3.52 -11.97
CA ASN A 200 20.42 -3.17 -12.07
C ASN A 200 20.72 -1.96 -11.17
N PRO A 201 21.32 -2.18 -10.00
CA PRO A 201 21.60 -1.07 -9.09
C PRO A 201 22.76 -0.19 -9.57
N ARG A 202 22.79 1.06 -9.11
CA ARG A 202 23.88 2.02 -9.40
C ARG A 202 25.23 1.60 -8.80
N THR A 203 25.19 0.89 -7.66
CA THR A 203 26.39 0.47 -6.92
C THR A 203 26.23 -0.94 -6.37
N LEU A 204 27.34 -1.64 -6.10
CA LEU A 204 27.30 -3.00 -5.56
C LEU A 204 26.74 -3.09 -4.14
N ASP A 205 26.76 -2.01 -3.40
CA ASP A 205 26.25 -1.91 -2.02
C ASP A 205 24.84 -1.32 -1.93
N TRP A 206 24.09 -1.33 -3.03
CA TRP A 206 22.76 -0.73 -3.14
C TRP A 206 21.76 -1.22 -2.11
N LEU A 207 21.86 -2.49 -1.68
CA LEU A 207 20.99 -3.07 -0.66
C LEU A 207 21.46 -2.81 0.77
N LYS A 208 22.67 -2.24 0.93
CA LYS A 208 23.25 -1.99 2.24
C LYS A 208 22.36 -1.15 3.17
N PRO A 209 21.68 -0.09 2.72
CA PRO A 209 20.76 0.68 3.58
C PRO A 209 19.67 -0.19 4.24
N SER A 210 19.10 -1.14 3.51
CA SER A 210 18.09 -2.07 4.07
C SER A 210 18.68 -3.00 5.11
N TYR A 211 19.86 -3.56 4.84
CA TYR A 211 20.55 -4.44 5.80
C TYR A 211 20.98 -3.70 7.06
N ASP A 212 21.51 -2.47 6.92
CA ASP A 212 21.93 -1.63 8.05
C ASP A 212 20.75 -1.25 8.96
N LEU A 213 19.56 -1.07 8.41
CA LEU A 213 18.32 -0.86 9.17
C LEU A 213 17.81 -2.14 9.84
N GLY A 214 18.23 -3.31 9.37
CA GLY A 214 17.86 -4.59 9.92
C GLY A 214 16.80 -5.36 9.14
N TYR A 215 16.41 -4.92 7.95
CA TYR A 215 15.48 -5.65 7.09
C TYR A 215 16.05 -7.00 6.64
N GLN A 216 15.19 -8.00 6.51
CA GLN A 216 15.46 -9.15 5.66
C GLN A 216 15.10 -8.79 4.24
N VAL A 217 16.03 -8.99 3.31
CA VAL A 217 15.78 -8.80 1.88
C VAL A 217 15.80 -10.17 1.22
N ILE A 218 14.73 -10.49 0.49
CA ILE A 218 14.61 -11.67 -0.36
C ILE A 218 14.57 -11.16 -1.80
N THR A 219 15.69 -11.27 -2.49
CA THR A 219 15.76 -10.87 -3.90
C THR A 219 14.90 -11.79 -4.76
N MET A 220 14.49 -11.32 -5.95
CA MET A 220 13.70 -12.14 -6.87
C MET A 220 14.43 -13.42 -7.27
N ASN A 221 15.76 -13.38 -7.41
CA ASN A 221 16.58 -14.55 -7.69
C ASN A 221 16.56 -15.58 -6.54
N GLU A 222 16.59 -15.10 -5.28
CA GLU A 222 16.45 -15.96 -4.12
C GLU A 222 15.03 -16.53 -4.00
N PHE A 223 14.01 -15.70 -4.25
CA PHE A 223 12.62 -16.14 -4.26
C PHE A 223 12.38 -17.28 -5.26
N GLN A 224 12.89 -17.13 -6.49
CA GLN A 224 12.79 -18.16 -7.53
C GLN A 224 13.50 -19.47 -7.16
N LYS A 225 14.66 -19.39 -6.49
CA LYS A 225 15.41 -20.57 -6.02
C LYS A 225 14.78 -21.28 -4.84
N LEU A 226 14.23 -20.53 -3.90
CA LEU A 226 13.67 -21.06 -2.66
C LEU A 226 12.22 -21.52 -2.83
N GLY A 227 11.46 -20.87 -3.69
CA GLY A 227 10.04 -21.11 -3.89
C GLY A 227 9.15 -20.46 -2.81
N ILE A 228 7.85 -20.47 -3.08
CA ILE A 228 6.85 -19.79 -2.25
C ILE A 228 6.83 -20.32 -0.82
N GLU A 229 6.83 -21.62 -0.64
CA GLU A 229 6.73 -22.26 0.68
C GLU A 229 7.88 -21.84 1.60
N LYS A 230 9.11 -21.94 1.07
CA LYS A 230 10.29 -21.58 1.87
C LYS A 230 10.37 -20.11 2.20
N CYS A 231 10.04 -19.24 1.26
CA CYS A 231 9.97 -17.80 1.49
C CYS A 231 8.89 -17.46 2.53
N SER A 232 7.72 -18.08 2.45
CA SER A 232 6.65 -17.93 3.44
C SER A 232 7.08 -18.35 4.84
N GLU A 233 7.75 -19.49 4.99
CA GLU A 233 8.34 -19.92 6.27
C GLU A 233 9.33 -18.88 6.84
N MET A 234 10.20 -18.35 5.99
CA MET A 234 11.19 -17.35 6.39
C MET A 234 10.52 -16.06 6.89
N ILE A 235 9.48 -15.59 6.18
CA ILE A 235 8.70 -14.42 6.57
C ILE A 235 8.00 -14.66 7.91
N LEU A 236 7.24 -15.76 8.02
CA LEU A 236 6.51 -16.10 9.23
C LEU A 236 7.43 -16.26 10.45
N LYS A 237 8.60 -16.87 10.27
CA LYS A 237 9.61 -16.99 11.34
C LYS A 237 10.16 -15.63 11.78
N ARG A 238 10.21 -14.66 10.86
CA ARG A 238 10.73 -13.33 11.14
C ARG A 238 9.71 -12.41 11.79
N LEU A 239 8.44 -12.56 11.43
CA LEU A 239 7.35 -11.84 12.07
C LEU A 239 7.30 -12.23 13.55
N ASP A 240 7.14 -11.23 14.39
CA ASP A 240 6.94 -11.34 15.83
C ASP A 240 5.45 -11.09 16.15
N ASP A 241 5.03 -11.17 17.41
CA ASP A 241 3.66 -10.87 17.87
C ASP A 241 3.26 -9.39 17.74
N LYS A 242 3.77 -8.72 16.72
CA LYS A 242 3.52 -7.31 16.43
C LYS A 242 2.42 -7.15 15.39
N PRO A 243 1.78 -5.98 15.35
CA PRO A 243 0.92 -5.64 14.24
C PRO A 243 1.67 -5.72 12.91
N ILE A 244 1.05 -6.31 11.90
CA ILE A 244 1.64 -6.50 10.57
C ILE A 244 1.01 -5.49 9.62
N TYR A 245 1.84 -4.84 8.81
CA TYR A 245 1.42 -4.06 7.67
C TYR A 245 1.96 -4.73 6.39
N VAL A 246 1.05 -5.07 5.48
CA VAL A 246 1.43 -5.58 4.16
C VAL A 246 1.37 -4.41 3.19
N THR A 247 2.47 -4.18 2.49
CA THR A 247 2.53 -3.21 1.39
C THR A 247 2.93 -3.93 0.12
N PHE A 248 2.32 -3.53 -0.98
CA PHE A 248 2.46 -4.22 -2.25
C PHE A 248 2.59 -3.18 -3.36
N ASP A 249 3.81 -2.99 -3.84
CA ASP A 249 4.03 -2.26 -5.07
C ASP A 249 3.71 -3.16 -6.28
N LEU A 250 2.99 -2.62 -7.25
CA LEU A 250 2.62 -3.38 -8.44
C LEU A 250 3.83 -3.75 -9.30
N ASP A 251 4.94 -3.04 -9.17
CA ASP A 251 6.17 -3.33 -9.91
C ASP A 251 6.90 -4.59 -9.40
N CYS A 252 6.50 -5.14 -8.26
CA CYS A 252 6.95 -6.48 -7.85
C CYS A 252 6.44 -7.57 -8.80
N LEU A 253 5.39 -7.30 -9.57
CA LEU A 253 4.85 -8.21 -10.57
C LEU A 253 5.74 -8.24 -11.83
N ASP A 254 5.69 -9.35 -12.56
CA ASP A 254 6.34 -9.45 -13.86
C ASP A 254 5.70 -8.49 -14.87
N SER A 255 6.51 -7.87 -15.72
CA SER A 255 6.06 -6.91 -16.74
C SER A 255 5.09 -7.50 -17.77
N THR A 256 5.05 -8.82 -17.91
CA THR A 256 4.07 -9.52 -18.76
C THR A 256 2.67 -9.52 -18.13
N VAL A 257 2.60 -9.42 -16.81
CA VAL A 257 1.35 -9.39 -16.02
C VAL A 257 0.91 -7.95 -15.76
N ALA A 258 1.86 -7.09 -15.44
CA ALA A 258 1.63 -5.68 -15.13
C ALA A 258 2.56 -4.79 -15.97
N PRO A 259 2.25 -4.61 -17.27
CA PRO A 259 3.08 -3.83 -18.18
C PRO A 259 3.05 -2.34 -17.84
N CYS A 260 4.15 -1.66 -18.16
CA CYS A 260 4.28 -0.20 -18.02
C CYS A 260 4.15 0.32 -16.56
N LEU A 261 4.56 -0.51 -15.60
CA LEU A 261 4.80 -0.05 -14.25
C LEU A 261 6.28 0.30 -14.15
N LEU A 262 6.56 1.59 -14.00
CA LEU A 262 7.90 2.16 -13.80
C LEU A 262 8.98 1.50 -14.68
N TYR A 263 8.81 1.56 -16.01
CA TYR A 263 9.73 0.95 -16.99
C TYR A 263 10.11 -0.50 -16.67
N THR A 264 9.27 -1.17 -15.92
CA THR A 264 9.33 -2.61 -15.71
C THR A 264 10.70 -3.17 -15.39
N SER A 265 11.05 -3.17 -14.17
CA SER A 265 12.16 -3.90 -13.55
C SER A 265 13.51 -3.22 -13.42
N ASP A 266 13.85 -2.21 -14.20
CA ASP A 266 15.19 -1.64 -14.15
C ASP A 266 15.25 -0.11 -13.98
N ALA A 267 14.15 0.61 -14.10
CA ALA A 267 14.20 2.04 -14.31
C ALA A 267 13.88 2.90 -13.08
N ALA A 268 13.60 2.31 -11.94
CA ALA A 268 13.36 3.08 -10.72
C ALA A 268 14.60 3.81 -10.22
N ASP A 269 15.74 3.46 -10.76
CA ASP A 269 17.05 3.89 -10.29
C ASP A 269 17.69 4.97 -11.17
N GLU A 270 17.00 5.43 -12.23
CA GLU A 270 17.49 6.48 -13.12
C GLU A 270 16.96 7.88 -12.79
#